data_27fd181aa04daf48e56af7920d064f7f
#
_entry.id   27fd181aa04daf48e56af7920d064f7f
#
_cell.length_a   1.000
_cell.length_b   1.000
_cell.length_c   1.000
_cell.angle_alpha   90.00
_cell.angle_beta   90.00
_cell.angle_gamma   90.00
#
_symmetry.space_group_name_H-M   'P 1'
#
loop_
_entity.id
_entity.type
_entity.pdbx_description
1 polymer ?
#
loop_
_entity_poly.entity_id
_entity_poly.type
_entity_poly.pdbx_seq_one_letter_code
_entity_poly.pdbx_strand_id
1 'polypeptide(L)'
;DLWNGYPEVTNAPYGVAKKAAWQMLDAYKLQYAMKSSYVLPVNLYGPWDNFNLQSSHVIPALIRKCIEAMDRGDNFLEVWGTGSASREFLFVEDCADGILTACEKMDDPTPINLGTNMEITIRDLVHLIAKLTGFASEDTIEQKIRWDSTKPDGQPRRCLDVSRAKELM
;
A
#
# COMPACT_ATOMS: atom_id res chain seq x y z
N ASP A 1 9.41 -13.87 -5.27
CA ASP A 1 8.93 -14.96 -6.12
C ASP A 1 7.53 -15.41 -5.66
N LEU A 2 6.52 -15.25 -6.55
CA LEU A 2 5.11 -15.52 -6.20
C LEU A 2 4.80 -16.98 -5.88
N TRP A 3 5.67 -17.91 -6.30
CA TRP A 3 5.50 -19.35 -6.04
C TRP A 3 6.34 -19.86 -4.86
N ASN A 4 7.14 -19.02 -4.22
CA ASN A 4 7.91 -19.39 -3.03
C ASN A 4 7.02 -19.37 -1.77
N GLY A 5 6.25 -20.42 -1.60
CA GLY A 5 5.45 -20.64 -0.42
C GLY A 5 3.95 -20.36 -0.59
N TYR A 6 3.21 -20.72 0.45
CA TYR A 6 1.77 -20.49 0.53
C TYR A 6 1.49 -19.00 0.80
N PRO A 7 0.40 -18.43 0.26
CA PRO A 7 0.00 -17.06 0.59
C PRO A 7 -0.24 -16.89 2.09
N GLU A 8 -0.09 -15.67 2.58
CA GLU A 8 -0.40 -15.35 3.98
C GLU A 8 -1.82 -15.86 4.33
N VAL A 9 -1.94 -16.58 5.46
CA VAL A 9 -3.10 -17.43 5.78
C VAL A 9 -4.41 -16.63 5.82
N THR A 10 -4.39 -15.41 6.40
CA THR A 10 -5.60 -14.59 6.57
C THR A 10 -6.10 -14.03 5.24
N ASN A 11 -5.23 -13.96 4.22
CA ASN A 11 -5.54 -13.43 2.88
C ASN A 11 -5.30 -14.46 1.77
N ALA A 12 -5.18 -15.74 2.13
CA ALA A 12 -4.85 -16.80 1.19
C ALA A 12 -5.84 -16.94 0.02
N PRO A 13 -7.18 -16.87 0.21
CA PRO A 13 -8.10 -16.95 -0.92
C PRO A 13 -7.85 -15.89 -1.99
N TYR A 14 -7.60 -14.65 -1.58
CA TYR A 14 -7.23 -13.58 -2.49
C TYR A 14 -5.89 -13.87 -3.20
N GLY A 15 -4.86 -14.25 -2.45
CA GLY A 15 -3.54 -14.56 -3.00
C GLY A 15 -3.58 -15.71 -4.02
N VAL A 16 -4.34 -16.77 -3.74
CA VAL A 16 -4.54 -17.90 -4.65
C VAL A 16 -5.26 -17.46 -5.92
N ALA A 17 -6.34 -16.67 -5.79
CA ALA A 17 -7.07 -16.16 -6.95
C ALA A 17 -6.18 -15.31 -7.87
N LYS A 18 -5.31 -14.47 -7.32
CA LYS A 18 -4.35 -13.67 -8.11
C LYS A 18 -3.29 -14.53 -8.79
N LYS A 19 -2.75 -15.55 -8.12
CA LYS A 19 -1.83 -16.52 -8.72
C LYS A 19 -2.50 -17.29 -9.86
N ALA A 20 -3.75 -17.71 -9.68
CA ALA A 20 -4.52 -18.39 -10.73
C ALA A 20 -4.74 -17.49 -11.96
N ALA A 21 -5.09 -16.21 -11.75
CA ALA A 21 -5.23 -15.24 -12.84
C ALA A 21 -3.93 -15.08 -13.64
N TRP A 22 -2.79 -14.98 -12.97
CA TRP A 22 -1.50 -14.96 -13.66
C TRP A 22 -1.26 -16.23 -14.49
N GLN A 23 -1.47 -17.41 -13.89
CA GLN A 23 -1.30 -18.69 -14.61
C GLN A 23 -2.24 -18.84 -15.82
N MET A 24 -3.44 -18.27 -15.74
CA MET A 24 -4.35 -18.21 -16.89
C MET A 24 -3.81 -17.34 -18.02
N LEU A 25 -3.19 -16.20 -17.71
CA LEU A 25 -2.55 -15.35 -18.72
C LEU A 25 -1.39 -16.07 -19.42
N ASP A 26 -0.56 -16.82 -18.68
CA ASP A 26 0.48 -17.67 -19.24
C ASP A 26 -0.11 -18.72 -20.21
N ALA A 27 -1.18 -19.40 -19.81
CA ALA A 27 -1.86 -20.38 -20.66
C ALA A 27 -2.44 -19.74 -21.92
N TYR A 28 -3.07 -18.58 -21.83
CA TYR A 28 -3.60 -17.85 -22.97
C TYR A 28 -2.51 -17.34 -23.92
N LYS A 29 -1.38 -16.92 -23.38
CA LYS A 29 -0.21 -16.58 -24.20
C LYS A 29 0.26 -17.79 -25.01
N LEU A 30 0.42 -18.95 -24.37
CA LEU A 30 0.86 -20.19 -25.02
C LEU A 30 -0.15 -20.69 -26.06
N GLN A 31 -1.45 -20.65 -25.76
CA GLN A 31 -2.48 -21.22 -26.59
C GLN A 31 -2.94 -20.30 -27.73
N TYR A 32 -3.00 -19.00 -27.47
CA TYR A 32 -3.62 -18.02 -28.37
C TYR A 32 -2.68 -16.88 -28.79
N ALA A 33 -1.42 -16.92 -28.39
CA ALA A 33 -0.46 -15.80 -28.53
C ALA A 33 -1.00 -14.47 -27.99
N MET A 34 -1.81 -14.53 -26.94
CA MET A 34 -2.40 -13.34 -26.32
C MET A 34 -1.31 -12.51 -25.67
N LYS A 35 -1.27 -11.23 -26.02
CA LYS A 35 -0.41 -10.25 -25.37
C LYS A 35 -1.06 -9.77 -24.07
N SER A 36 -0.28 -9.68 -23.02
CA SER A 36 -0.76 -9.23 -21.71
C SER A 36 0.38 -8.71 -20.84
N SER A 37 0.05 -7.90 -19.86
CA SER A 37 0.95 -7.53 -18.77
C SER A 37 0.32 -7.91 -17.44
N TYR A 38 1.14 -8.27 -16.44
CA TYR A 38 0.66 -8.59 -15.11
C TYR A 38 1.39 -7.74 -14.08
N VAL A 39 0.70 -6.72 -13.56
CA VAL A 39 1.26 -5.74 -12.64
C VAL A 39 0.81 -5.97 -11.19
N LEU A 40 1.71 -5.78 -10.25
CA LEU A 40 1.51 -5.95 -8.83
C LEU A 40 1.79 -4.61 -8.13
N PRO A 41 0.75 -3.75 -7.98
CA PRO A 41 0.94 -2.49 -7.27
C PRO A 41 1.15 -2.71 -5.77
N VAL A 42 1.97 -1.86 -5.18
CA VAL A 42 2.09 -1.73 -3.73
C VAL A 42 0.82 -1.07 -3.14
N ASN A 43 0.82 -0.74 -1.84
CA ASN A 43 -0.32 -0.07 -1.22
C ASN A 43 -0.60 1.27 -1.91
N LEU A 44 -1.79 1.40 -2.49
CA LEU A 44 -2.20 2.61 -3.18
C LEU A 44 -2.84 3.61 -2.21
N TYR A 45 -2.72 4.89 -2.53
CA TYR A 45 -3.43 5.98 -1.87
C TYR A 45 -3.73 7.09 -2.86
N GLY A 46 -4.73 7.93 -2.59
CA GLY A 46 -5.03 9.08 -3.43
C GLY A 46 -6.50 9.50 -3.38
N PRO A 47 -6.92 10.40 -4.31
CA PRO A 47 -8.30 10.80 -4.46
C PRO A 47 -9.24 9.61 -4.64
N TRP A 48 -10.46 9.75 -4.10
CA TRP A 48 -11.52 8.74 -4.18
C TRP A 48 -11.27 7.47 -3.35
N ASP A 49 -10.29 7.47 -2.45
CA ASP A 49 -10.05 6.37 -1.53
C ASP A 49 -11.22 6.18 -0.54
N ASN A 50 -11.27 5.03 0.11
CA ASN A 50 -12.27 4.73 1.13
C ASN A 50 -11.85 5.34 2.48
N PHE A 51 -12.60 6.33 2.97
CA PHE A 51 -12.36 6.97 4.26
C PHE A 51 -13.17 6.37 5.42
N ASN A 52 -13.87 5.25 5.24
CA ASN A 52 -14.61 4.60 6.33
C ASN A 52 -13.64 3.98 7.33
N LEU A 53 -13.66 4.43 8.60
CA LEU A 53 -12.72 4.00 9.64
C LEU A 53 -12.74 2.49 9.95
N GLN A 54 -13.80 1.77 9.57
CA GLN A 54 -13.90 0.32 9.78
C GLN A 54 -13.31 -0.51 8.64
N SER A 55 -13.16 0.07 7.44
CA SER A 55 -12.76 -0.65 6.23
C SER A 55 -11.70 0.06 5.39
N SER A 56 -11.26 1.25 5.78
CA SER A 56 -10.25 2.02 5.06
C SER A 56 -8.82 1.52 5.32
N HIS A 57 -7.95 1.84 4.36
CA HIS A 57 -6.51 1.67 4.54
C HIS A 57 -5.93 2.74 5.47
N VAL A 58 -4.65 2.56 5.85
CA VAL A 58 -4.00 3.37 6.91
C VAL A 58 -3.95 4.87 6.58
N ILE A 59 -3.60 5.26 5.35
CA ILE A 59 -3.49 6.68 4.99
C ILE A 59 -4.85 7.40 5.09
N PRO A 60 -5.93 6.97 4.41
CA PRO A 60 -7.22 7.63 4.54
C PRO A 60 -7.78 7.57 5.96
N ALA A 61 -7.56 6.48 6.70
CA ALA A 61 -7.96 6.39 8.09
C ALA A 61 -7.27 7.45 8.97
N LEU A 62 -5.96 7.64 8.81
CA LEU A 62 -5.20 8.61 9.57
C LEU A 62 -5.59 10.05 9.23
N ILE A 63 -5.76 10.36 7.94
CA ILE A 63 -6.23 11.70 7.50
C ILE A 63 -7.58 12.01 8.14
N ARG A 64 -8.54 11.10 8.02
CA ARG A 64 -9.87 11.27 8.60
C ARG A 64 -9.82 11.42 10.11
N LYS A 65 -9.07 10.58 10.81
CA LYS A 65 -8.91 10.66 12.26
C LYS A 65 -8.31 12.00 12.72
N CYS A 66 -7.30 12.52 12.03
CA CYS A 66 -6.72 13.82 12.34
C CYS A 66 -7.73 14.95 12.19
N ILE A 67 -8.48 14.97 11.08
CA ILE A 67 -9.49 16.01 10.83
C ILE A 67 -10.62 15.93 11.86
N GLU A 68 -11.18 14.75 12.10
CA GLU A 68 -12.25 14.56 13.09
C GLU A 68 -11.78 14.91 14.53
N ALA A 69 -10.51 14.63 14.87
CA ALA A 69 -9.94 15.02 16.15
C ALA A 69 -9.84 16.54 16.31
N MET A 70 -9.44 17.25 15.25
CA MET A 70 -9.44 18.72 15.24
C MET A 70 -10.85 19.29 15.39
N ASP A 71 -11.82 18.74 14.65
CA ASP A 71 -13.23 19.20 14.73
C ASP A 71 -13.83 19.01 16.12
N ARG A 72 -13.44 17.96 16.83
CA ARG A 72 -13.86 17.70 18.22
C ARG A 72 -13.07 18.48 19.27
N GLY A 73 -11.93 19.05 18.89
CA GLY A 73 -11.00 19.69 19.83
C GLY A 73 -10.22 18.69 20.70
N ASP A 74 -9.98 17.47 20.17
CA ASP A 74 -9.24 16.43 20.89
C ASP A 74 -7.76 16.82 21.06
N ASN A 75 -7.22 16.57 22.24
CA ASN A 75 -5.83 16.89 22.56
C ASN A 75 -4.83 15.87 22.02
N PHE A 76 -5.25 14.66 21.68
CA PHE A 76 -4.41 13.58 21.16
C PHE A 76 -5.17 12.68 20.20
N LEU A 77 -4.41 11.99 19.36
CA LEU A 77 -4.84 10.95 18.44
C LEU A 77 -4.36 9.59 18.92
N GLU A 78 -5.27 8.63 19.05
CA GLU A 78 -4.90 7.24 19.33
C GLU A 78 -4.62 6.48 18.04
N VAL A 79 -3.46 5.84 17.97
CA VAL A 79 -3.01 5.04 16.83
C VAL A 79 -2.67 3.62 17.32
N TRP A 80 -3.14 2.62 16.58
CA TRP A 80 -2.91 1.22 16.91
C TRP A 80 -1.48 0.77 16.62
N GLY A 81 -0.96 -0.12 17.45
CA GLY A 81 0.36 -0.72 17.34
C GLY A 81 1.46 0.13 17.97
N THR A 82 2.70 -0.15 17.62
CA THR A 82 3.90 0.55 18.10
C THR A 82 4.42 1.59 17.10
N GLY A 83 3.93 1.53 15.86
CA GLY A 83 4.43 2.34 14.75
C GLY A 83 5.74 1.86 14.14
N SER A 84 6.29 0.72 14.60
CA SER A 84 7.60 0.21 14.14
C SER A 84 7.55 -0.46 12.76
N ALA A 85 6.38 -0.96 12.36
CA ALA A 85 6.21 -1.58 11.06
C ALA A 85 6.43 -0.59 9.93
N SER A 86 7.05 -1.05 8.82
CA SER A 86 7.29 -0.21 7.65
C SER A 86 6.47 -0.65 6.45
N ARG A 87 6.12 0.32 5.61
CA ARG A 87 5.32 0.14 4.40
C ARG A 87 5.86 1.01 3.28
N GLU A 88 5.50 0.63 2.08
CA GLU A 88 5.67 1.41 0.88
C GLU A 88 4.29 1.80 0.35
N PHE A 89 4.18 3.01 -0.19
CA PHE A 89 2.95 3.55 -0.75
C PHE A 89 3.20 4.13 -2.14
N LEU A 90 2.21 4.00 -3.02
CA LEU A 90 2.25 4.55 -4.37
C LEU A 90 1.01 5.39 -4.61
N PHE A 91 1.19 6.60 -5.13
CA PHE A 91 0.08 7.47 -5.50
C PHE A 91 -0.73 6.87 -6.65
N VAL A 92 -2.05 6.98 -6.59
CA VAL A 92 -2.94 6.26 -7.50
C VAL A 92 -2.76 6.68 -8.96
N GLU A 93 -2.45 7.95 -9.23
CA GLU A 93 -2.19 8.44 -10.60
C GLU A 93 -0.88 7.88 -11.14
N ASP A 94 0.19 7.84 -10.33
CA ASP A 94 1.46 7.21 -10.73
C ASP A 94 1.27 5.71 -11.01
N CYS A 95 0.39 5.04 -10.25
CA CYS A 95 0.02 3.66 -10.53
C CYS A 95 -0.71 3.53 -11.86
N ALA A 96 -1.63 4.43 -12.18
CA ALA A 96 -2.35 4.44 -13.45
C ALA A 96 -1.38 4.60 -14.64
N ASP A 97 -0.45 5.54 -14.53
CA ASP A 97 0.60 5.74 -15.55
C ASP A 97 1.50 4.51 -15.68
N GLY A 98 1.85 3.88 -14.57
CA GLY A 98 2.61 2.63 -14.57
C GLY A 98 1.85 1.49 -15.27
N ILE A 99 0.54 1.37 -15.07
CA ILE A 99 -0.31 0.37 -15.74
C ILE A 99 -0.36 0.64 -17.25
N LEU A 100 -0.58 1.89 -17.66
CA LEU A 100 -0.59 2.28 -19.08
C LEU A 100 0.75 1.97 -19.74
N THR A 101 1.86 2.34 -19.09
CA THR A 101 3.20 2.05 -19.57
C THR A 101 3.45 0.55 -19.71
N ALA A 102 2.99 -0.26 -18.75
CA ALA A 102 3.09 -1.72 -18.83
C ALA A 102 2.28 -2.28 -20.02
N CYS A 103 1.07 -1.75 -20.28
CA CYS A 103 0.27 -2.15 -21.43
C CYS A 103 0.93 -1.81 -22.78
N GLU A 104 1.66 -0.70 -22.84
CA GLU A 104 2.34 -0.25 -24.07
C GLU A 104 3.65 -1.00 -24.33
N LYS A 105 4.39 -1.34 -23.28
CA LYS A 105 5.76 -1.87 -23.41
C LYS A 105 5.87 -3.39 -23.20
N MET A 106 4.87 -4.03 -22.60
CA MET A 106 4.95 -5.43 -22.23
C MET A 106 3.95 -6.27 -23.02
N ASP A 107 4.47 -7.38 -23.59
CA ASP A 107 3.68 -8.40 -24.28
C ASP A 107 3.72 -9.76 -23.55
N ASP A 108 4.16 -9.73 -22.28
CA ASP A 108 4.46 -10.91 -21.48
C ASP A 108 3.81 -10.83 -20.10
N PRO A 109 3.07 -11.86 -19.65
CA PRO A 109 2.40 -11.85 -18.35
C PRO A 109 3.36 -12.08 -17.17
N THR A 110 4.67 -12.07 -17.37
CA THR A 110 5.63 -12.18 -16.27
C THR A 110 5.41 -11.02 -15.30
N PRO A 111 5.16 -11.31 -14.01
CA PRO A 111 4.77 -10.28 -13.06
C PRO A 111 5.83 -9.20 -12.85
N ILE A 112 5.39 -7.95 -12.82
CA ILE A 112 6.20 -6.81 -12.43
C ILE A 112 5.58 -6.08 -11.24
N ASN A 113 6.42 -5.65 -10.34
CA ASN A 113 6.02 -4.84 -9.19
C ASN A 113 5.96 -3.36 -9.58
N LEU A 114 4.85 -2.69 -9.24
CA LEU A 114 4.73 -1.24 -9.33
C LEU A 114 4.81 -0.64 -7.92
N GLY A 115 5.86 0.12 -7.68
CA GLY A 115 6.13 0.75 -6.40
C GLY A 115 7.15 1.87 -6.53
N THR A 116 7.39 2.56 -5.42
CA THR A 116 8.30 3.71 -5.35
C THR A 116 9.71 3.32 -4.90
N ASN A 117 9.86 2.14 -4.29
CA ASN A 117 11.06 1.73 -3.53
C ASN A 117 11.37 2.69 -2.36
N MET A 118 10.38 3.48 -1.91
CA MET A 118 10.48 4.35 -0.74
C MET A 118 9.70 3.75 0.41
N GLU A 119 10.42 3.37 1.44
CA GLU A 119 9.88 2.72 2.63
C GLU A 119 9.74 3.76 3.75
N ILE A 120 8.59 3.77 4.42
CA ILE A 120 8.30 4.66 5.55
C ILE A 120 7.78 3.84 6.72
N THR A 121 8.21 4.16 7.95
CA THR A 121 7.62 3.55 9.14
C THR A 121 6.20 4.09 9.37
N ILE A 122 5.34 3.29 10.02
CA ILE A 122 4.00 3.77 10.37
C ILE A 122 4.09 4.98 11.32
N ARG A 123 5.11 5.04 12.18
CA ARG A 123 5.38 6.19 13.03
C ARG A 123 5.63 7.46 12.21
N ASP A 124 6.56 7.40 11.26
CA ASP A 124 6.89 8.55 10.42
C ASP A 124 5.71 8.97 9.54
N LEU A 125 4.94 7.99 9.06
CA LEU A 125 3.71 8.25 8.30
C LEU A 125 2.66 9.00 9.14
N VAL A 126 2.42 8.57 10.38
CA VAL A 126 1.51 9.24 11.32
C VAL A 126 1.96 10.66 11.59
N HIS A 127 3.24 10.85 11.85
CA HIS A 127 3.82 12.17 12.08
C HIS A 127 3.66 13.07 10.84
N LEU A 128 3.94 12.55 9.66
CA LEU A 128 3.78 13.28 8.40
C LEU A 128 2.32 13.72 8.19
N ILE A 129 1.36 12.80 8.35
CA ILE A 129 -0.06 13.11 8.15
C ILE A 129 -0.57 14.09 9.21
N ALA A 130 -0.18 13.93 10.48
CA ALA A 130 -0.58 14.83 11.54
C ALA A 130 -0.07 16.26 11.33
N LYS A 131 1.14 16.41 10.77
CA LYS A 131 1.68 17.72 10.38
C LYS A 131 0.96 18.30 9.15
N LEU A 132 0.78 17.51 8.09
CA LEU A 132 0.15 17.98 6.87
C LEU A 132 -1.32 18.38 7.07
N THR A 133 -2.04 17.70 7.97
CA THR A 133 -3.42 18.06 8.33
C THR A 133 -3.52 19.25 9.27
N GLY A 134 -2.40 19.68 9.89
CA GLY A 134 -2.37 20.73 10.89
C GLY A 134 -2.80 20.26 12.31
N PHE A 135 -3.01 18.95 12.51
CA PHE A 135 -3.36 18.39 13.82
C PHE A 135 -2.22 18.59 14.85
N ALA A 136 -0.98 18.44 14.41
CA ALA A 136 0.21 18.62 15.26
C ALA A 136 1.32 19.38 14.53
N SER A 137 2.16 20.08 15.29
CA SER A 137 3.44 20.65 14.83
C SER A 137 4.61 19.75 15.21
N GLU A 138 5.82 20.04 14.71
CA GLU A 138 7.06 19.34 15.10
C GLU A 138 7.23 19.28 16.63
N ASP A 139 6.96 20.40 17.32
CA ASP A 139 7.16 20.53 18.75
C ASP A 139 6.08 19.82 19.61
N THR A 140 4.93 19.52 19.01
CA THR A 140 3.78 18.95 19.74
C THR A 140 3.47 17.50 19.37
N ILE A 141 4.10 16.97 18.32
CA ILE A 141 3.75 15.67 17.73
C ILE A 141 3.81 14.52 18.74
N GLU A 142 4.88 14.45 19.54
CA GLU A 142 5.07 13.38 20.52
C GLU A 142 4.03 13.41 21.65
N GLN A 143 3.47 14.58 21.96
CA GLN A 143 2.44 14.75 22.99
C GLN A 143 1.05 14.45 22.43
N LYS A 144 0.85 14.63 21.12
CA LYS A 144 -0.44 14.48 20.46
C LYS A 144 -0.70 13.09 19.91
N ILE A 145 0.32 12.23 19.77
CA ILE A 145 0.16 10.86 19.30
C ILE A 145 0.28 9.88 20.47
N ARG A 146 -0.74 9.05 20.66
CA ARG A 146 -0.75 7.96 21.65
C ARG A 146 -0.83 6.63 20.96
N TRP A 147 0.13 5.75 21.24
CA TRP A 147 0.22 4.42 20.65
C TRP A 147 -0.49 3.39 21.53
N ASP A 148 -1.46 2.68 20.96
CA ASP A 148 -2.08 1.50 21.59
C ASP A 148 -1.31 0.24 21.21
N SER A 149 -0.27 -0.07 21.95
CA SER A 149 0.58 -1.26 21.74
C SER A 149 -0.14 -2.60 22.05
N THR A 150 -1.38 -2.59 22.54
CA THR A 150 -2.19 -3.80 22.71
C THR A 150 -2.73 -4.30 21.38
N LYS A 151 -2.71 -3.47 20.34
CA LYS A 151 -3.11 -3.81 18.99
C LYS A 151 -1.92 -4.29 18.16
N PRO A 152 -2.12 -5.23 17.22
CA PRO A 152 -1.04 -5.78 16.42
C PRO A 152 -0.48 -4.76 15.42
N ASP A 153 0.84 -4.78 15.20
CA ASP A 153 1.53 -4.00 14.15
C ASP A 153 1.34 -4.57 12.74
N GLY A 154 0.87 -5.82 12.63
CA GLY A 154 0.81 -6.54 11.37
C GLY A 154 2.20 -7.04 10.91
N GLN A 155 2.42 -7.16 9.59
CA GLN A 155 3.71 -7.59 9.06
C GLN A 155 4.78 -6.54 9.36
N PRO A 156 5.98 -6.93 9.86
CA PRO A 156 7.02 -5.96 10.24
C PRO A 156 7.48 -5.08 9.08
N ARG A 157 7.62 -5.65 7.88
CA ARG A 157 8.11 -4.96 6.69
C ARG A 157 7.35 -5.38 5.43
N ARG A 158 6.98 -4.41 4.59
CA ARG A 158 6.46 -4.65 3.24
C ARG A 158 7.00 -3.57 2.29
N CYS A 159 7.94 -3.98 1.43
CA CYS A 159 8.52 -3.15 0.39
C CYS A 159 8.72 -4.03 -0.86
N LEU A 160 8.52 -3.49 -2.05
CA LEU A 160 8.63 -4.21 -3.31
C LEU A 160 10.01 -4.00 -3.94
N ASP A 161 10.53 -5.03 -4.57
CA ASP A 161 11.62 -4.90 -5.53
C ASP A 161 11.05 -4.47 -6.88
N VAL A 162 11.38 -3.26 -7.30
CA VAL A 162 10.92 -2.65 -8.56
C VAL A 162 11.96 -2.68 -9.68
N SER A 163 13.03 -3.44 -9.51
CA SER A 163 14.15 -3.50 -10.47
C SER A 163 13.67 -3.88 -11.87
N ARG A 164 12.81 -4.88 -11.97
CA ARG A 164 12.23 -5.33 -13.24
C ARG A 164 11.38 -4.25 -13.92
N ALA A 165 10.56 -3.51 -13.16
CA ALA A 165 9.79 -2.41 -13.73
C ALA A 165 10.70 -1.34 -14.31
N LYS A 166 11.77 -0.96 -13.61
CA LYS A 166 12.75 0.01 -14.11
C LYS A 166 13.51 -0.45 -15.36
N GLU A 167 13.69 -1.74 -15.52
CA GLU A 167 14.39 -2.32 -16.69
C GLU A 167 13.48 -2.39 -17.91
N LEU A 168 12.18 -2.72 -17.72
CA LEU A 168 11.24 -3.02 -18.81
C LEU A 168 10.34 -1.83 -19.19
N MET A 169 10.22 -0.84 -18.33
CA MET A 169 9.33 0.31 -18.49
C MET A 169 10.08 1.64 -18.53
#